data_aeae6e4596e1e266e174ecb9845f398f
#
_entry.id   aeae6e4596e1e266e174ecb9845f398f
#
_cell.length_a   1.000
_cell.length_b   1.000
_cell.length_c   1.000
_cell.angle_alpha   90.00
_cell.angle_beta   90.00
_cell.angle_gamma   90.00
#
_symmetry.space_group_name_H-M   'P 1'
#
loop_
_entity.id
_entity.type
_entity.pdbx_description
1 polymer ?
#
loop_
_entity_poly.entity_id
_entity_poly.type
_entity_poly.pdbx_seq_one_letter_code
_entity_poly.pdbx_strand_id
1 'polypeptide(L)'
;MAIRIEQVDAGSEAEALGLAPGDELLSVDDNELNDTLDYDFYTDSSSFHLKARVADGIREWEVQRPQRGPFGCGFKTYLGDAKHSCSNHCMFCFIDQLPPGMRESLYFKDDDERLSFLFGNYITMTNMQDHEIDRIIKMHISPINISVHTTNPQLRVRMLANKRGGEVLKYLPRLVEGGIAVNCQLVLCRGVNDGDELRRTLADLLELTPMVQSIAAVPCGITDYRKNLYPQVPYDAKTSAEVIDIMEEFGDECKRRHGKRIIYPSDEWYLKAGRPIPAPEFYEDYDQLENGVGMMRLFEEEFLAELDKPHRVYGTKELDVVTGTMAAPLITRMMEELHRQYPMITVHVHTLSLIHISEPTRRSYIS
;
A
#
# COMPACT_ATOMS: atom_id res chain seq x y z
N MET A 1 11.87 13.20 -20.86
CA MET A 1 12.52 11.90 -20.60
C MET A 1 12.13 10.90 -21.68
N ALA A 2 12.50 9.62 -21.60
CA ALA A 2 12.19 8.66 -22.66
C ALA A 2 11.96 7.29 -22.05
N ILE A 3 11.04 6.50 -22.63
CA ILE A 3 10.80 5.12 -22.21
C ILE A 3 11.39 4.19 -23.26
N ARG A 4 12.25 3.25 -22.83
CA ARG A 4 12.92 2.32 -23.74
C ARG A 4 12.08 1.08 -23.98
N ILE A 5 11.85 0.79 -25.25
CA ILE A 5 11.13 -0.40 -25.71
C ILE A 5 11.98 -1.64 -25.43
N GLU A 6 11.40 -2.64 -24.76
CA GLU A 6 12.00 -3.97 -24.55
C GLU A 6 11.44 -4.98 -25.55
N GLN A 7 10.15 -4.84 -25.91
CA GLN A 7 9.44 -5.74 -26.79
C GLN A 7 8.48 -4.96 -27.67
N VAL A 8 8.28 -5.44 -28.92
CA VAL A 8 7.22 -4.99 -29.81
C VAL A 8 6.36 -6.19 -30.15
N ASP A 9 5.06 -6.06 -30.00
CA ASP A 9 4.09 -7.14 -30.24
C ASP A 9 3.90 -7.36 -31.74
N ALA A 10 3.97 -8.62 -32.15
CA ALA A 10 3.79 -8.99 -33.56
C ALA A 10 2.38 -8.63 -34.06
N GLY A 11 2.29 -7.98 -35.21
CA GLY A 11 1.04 -7.51 -35.81
C GLY A 11 0.47 -6.23 -35.21
N SER A 12 1.20 -5.58 -34.28
CA SER A 12 0.79 -4.31 -33.68
C SER A 12 1.04 -3.11 -34.57
N GLU A 13 0.41 -1.96 -34.23
CA GLU A 13 0.71 -0.69 -34.88
C GLU A 13 2.16 -0.26 -34.66
N ALA A 14 2.74 -0.53 -33.51
CA ALA A 14 4.15 -0.26 -33.20
C ALA A 14 5.08 -1.00 -34.17
N GLU A 15 4.81 -2.29 -34.47
CA GLU A 15 5.57 -3.04 -35.47
C GLU A 15 5.40 -2.47 -36.87
N ALA A 16 4.16 -2.09 -37.24
CA ALA A 16 3.87 -1.50 -38.56
C ALA A 16 4.58 -0.17 -38.79
N LEU A 17 4.88 0.58 -37.74
CA LEU A 17 5.69 1.82 -37.81
C LEU A 17 7.20 1.56 -37.89
N GLY A 18 7.62 0.29 -37.70
CA GLY A 18 9.02 -0.10 -37.72
C GLY A 18 9.74 0.18 -36.39
N LEU A 19 9.01 0.32 -35.30
CA LEU A 19 9.61 0.39 -33.95
C LEU A 19 10.20 -0.98 -33.57
N ALA A 20 11.30 -0.96 -32.84
CA ALA A 20 12.04 -2.16 -32.45
C ALA A 20 12.49 -2.13 -30.99
N PRO A 21 12.79 -3.28 -30.40
CA PRO A 21 13.46 -3.33 -29.09
C PRO A 21 14.74 -2.50 -29.08
N GLY A 22 14.88 -1.65 -28.08
CA GLY A 22 16.00 -0.73 -27.94
C GLY A 22 15.68 0.71 -28.35
N ASP A 23 14.63 0.95 -29.13
CA ASP A 23 14.16 2.30 -29.43
C ASP A 23 13.61 2.99 -28.17
N GLU A 24 13.58 4.32 -28.18
CA GLU A 24 13.12 5.13 -27.05
C GLU A 24 11.95 6.00 -27.47
N LEU A 25 10.79 5.84 -26.85
CA LEU A 25 9.65 6.72 -27.03
C LEU A 25 9.89 8.01 -26.25
N LEU A 26 9.78 9.16 -26.93
CA LEU A 26 10.09 10.48 -26.37
C LEU A 26 8.81 11.24 -25.97
N SER A 27 7.84 11.35 -26.89
CA SER A 27 6.58 12.06 -26.64
C SER A 27 5.45 11.56 -27.51
N VAL A 28 4.23 11.80 -27.03
CA VAL A 28 2.98 11.65 -27.79
C VAL A 28 2.20 12.97 -27.67
N ASP A 29 1.83 13.57 -28.79
CA ASP A 29 1.17 14.88 -28.88
C ASP A 29 1.90 15.96 -28.03
N ASP A 30 3.23 16.05 -28.16
CA ASP A 30 4.14 16.90 -27.38
C ASP A 30 4.17 16.64 -25.85
N ASN A 31 3.41 15.66 -25.36
CA ASN A 31 3.53 15.24 -23.95
C ASN A 31 4.71 14.26 -23.82
N GLU A 32 5.65 14.58 -22.96
CA GLU A 32 6.77 13.69 -22.65
C GLU A 32 6.26 12.38 -22.02
N LEU A 33 6.88 11.28 -22.37
CA LEU A 33 6.60 9.98 -21.77
C LEU A 33 7.62 9.69 -20.66
N ASN A 34 7.17 9.69 -19.41
CA ASN A 34 8.02 9.50 -18.24
C ASN A 34 7.87 8.09 -17.64
N ASP A 35 6.75 7.43 -17.91
CA ASP A 35 6.42 6.11 -17.40
C ASP A 35 5.39 5.40 -18.32
N THR A 36 5.04 4.16 -17.97
CA THR A 36 4.07 3.39 -18.73
C THR A 36 2.65 3.93 -18.61
N LEU A 37 2.32 4.70 -17.57
CA LEU A 37 1.01 5.33 -17.44
C LEU A 37 0.85 6.44 -18.49
N ASP A 38 1.88 7.26 -18.71
CA ASP A 38 1.88 8.25 -19.79
C ASP A 38 1.71 7.57 -21.15
N TYR A 39 2.48 6.49 -21.38
CA TYR A 39 2.38 5.73 -22.62
C TYR A 39 0.97 5.20 -22.85
N ASP A 40 0.40 4.48 -21.89
CA ASP A 40 -0.93 3.88 -22.03
C ASP A 40 -1.99 4.96 -22.24
N PHE A 41 -1.93 6.05 -21.48
CA PHE A 41 -2.90 7.13 -21.55
C PHE A 41 -2.87 7.86 -22.91
N TYR A 42 -1.67 8.28 -23.36
CA TYR A 42 -1.56 9.10 -24.57
C TYR A 42 -1.67 8.26 -25.85
N THR A 43 -1.35 6.96 -25.80
CA THR A 43 -1.53 6.08 -26.96
C THR A 43 -2.95 5.47 -27.06
N ASP A 44 -3.82 5.61 -26.06
CA ASP A 44 -5.22 5.17 -26.13
C ASP A 44 -6.11 6.21 -26.88
N SER A 45 -5.59 6.76 -27.97
CA SER A 45 -6.30 7.67 -28.84
C SER A 45 -6.47 7.07 -30.25
N SER A 46 -7.49 7.53 -30.99
CA SER A 46 -7.71 7.14 -32.39
C SER A 46 -6.70 7.80 -33.33
N SER A 47 -6.06 8.88 -32.90
CA SER A 47 -4.99 9.55 -33.66
C SER A 47 -4.06 10.28 -32.69
N PHE A 48 -2.76 10.26 -32.97
CA PHE A 48 -1.77 10.99 -32.20
C PHE A 48 -0.47 11.16 -33.00
N HIS A 49 0.32 12.14 -32.61
CA HIS A 49 1.68 12.37 -33.12
C HIS A 49 2.70 11.70 -32.20
N LEU A 50 3.41 10.69 -32.71
CA LEU A 50 4.44 9.95 -31.96
C LEU A 50 5.83 10.45 -32.33
N LYS A 51 6.67 10.71 -31.34
CA LYS A 51 8.10 10.99 -31.51
C LYS A 51 8.94 9.96 -30.77
N ALA A 52 9.88 9.34 -31.47
CA ALA A 52 10.76 8.36 -30.89
C ALA A 52 12.21 8.50 -31.41
N ARG A 53 13.16 8.03 -30.62
CA ARG A 53 14.55 7.88 -31.01
C ARG A 53 14.74 6.43 -31.43
N VAL A 54 15.06 6.23 -32.70
CA VAL A 54 15.38 4.96 -33.32
C VAL A 54 16.87 4.90 -33.68
N ALA A 55 17.36 3.76 -34.19
CA ALA A 55 18.75 3.55 -34.51
C ALA A 55 19.36 4.66 -35.41
N ASP A 56 18.58 5.18 -36.37
CA ASP A 56 19.03 6.18 -37.36
C ASP A 56 18.79 7.64 -36.89
N GLY A 57 18.30 7.88 -35.68
CA GLY A 57 18.03 9.20 -35.13
C GLY A 57 16.61 9.39 -34.62
N ILE A 58 16.13 10.62 -34.55
CA ILE A 58 14.77 10.93 -34.13
C ILE A 58 13.83 10.84 -35.33
N ARG A 59 12.73 10.13 -35.15
CA ARG A 59 11.63 10.03 -36.13
C ARG A 59 10.31 10.45 -35.50
N GLU A 60 9.40 10.90 -36.35
CA GLU A 60 8.05 11.35 -36.00
C GLU A 60 7.04 10.69 -36.94
N TRP A 61 5.89 10.32 -36.38
CA TRP A 61 4.79 9.67 -37.13
C TRP A 61 3.45 10.27 -36.73
N GLU A 62 2.62 10.53 -37.73
CA GLU A 62 1.18 10.74 -37.56
C GLU A 62 0.50 9.36 -37.52
N VAL A 63 0.11 8.91 -36.33
CA VAL A 63 -0.51 7.62 -36.11
C VAL A 63 -2.01 7.76 -36.24
N GLN A 64 -2.63 6.91 -37.09
CA GLN A 64 -4.09 6.82 -37.23
C GLN A 64 -4.51 5.40 -36.87
N ARG A 65 -5.40 5.27 -35.90
CA ARG A 65 -5.83 3.99 -35.35
C ARG A 65 -7.33 3.80 -35.55
N PRO A 66 -7.76 2.83 -36.36
CA PRO A 66 -9.18 2.56 -36.59
C PRO A 66 -9.87 1.96 -35.34
N GLN A 67 -9.10 1.34 -34.46
CA GLN A 67 -9.58 0.73 -33.22
C GLN A 67 -8.68 1.13 -32.05
N ARG A 68 -9.27 1.37 -30.87
CA ARG A 68 -8.53 1.55 -29.63
C ARG A 68 -8.06 0.20 -29.09
N GLY A 69 -6.97 0.18 -28.40
CA GLY A 69 -6.37 -0.99 -27.79
C GLY A 69 -4.88 -0.81 -27.51
N PRO A 70 -4.16 -1.84 -27.10
CA PRO A 70 -2.72 -1.75 -26.88
C PRO A 70 -2.01 -1.31 -28.17
N PHE A 71 -1.11 -0.32 -28.07
CA PHE A 71 -0.30 0.14 -29.22
C PHE A 71 0.79 -0.86 -29.60
N GLY A 72 1.22 -1.70 -28.61
CA GLY A 72 2.07 -2.88 -28.85
C GLY A 72 3.53 -2.71 -28.47
N CYS A 73 3.88 -1.75 -27.61
CA CYS A 73 5.20 -1.68 -26.98
C CYS A 73 5.18 -2.28 -25.57
N GLY A 74 6.14 -3.17 -25.27
CA GLY A 74 6.42 -3.68 -23.95
C GLY A 74 7.69 -3.05 -23.36
N PHE A 75 7.72 -2.87 -22.04
CA PHE A 75 8.80 -2.21 -21.31
C PHE A 75 9.37 -3.11 -20.22
N LYS A 76 10.68 -2.99 -19.97
CA LYS A 76 11.34 -3.73 -18.89
C LYS A 76 10.97 -3.21 -17.50
N THR A 77 10.71 -1.92 -17.38
CA THR A 77 10.32 -1.25 -16.14
C THR A 77 9.11 -0.37 -16.38
N TYR A 78 8.31 -0.17 -15.33
CA TYR A 78 7.15 0.75 -15.39
C TYR A 78 7.55 2.22 -15.42
N LEU A 79 8.79 2.55 -15.00
CA LEU A 79 9.30 3.91 -14.89
C LEU A 79 10.40 4.15 -15.92
N GLY A 80 10.34 5.28 -16.59
CA GLY A 80 11.39 5.75 -17.51
C GLY A 80 12.59 6.38 -16.82
N ASP A 81 12.46 6.69 -15.52
CA ASP A 81 13.49 7.30 -14.69
C ASP A 81 13.68 6.57 -13.35
N ALA A 82 14.46 7.16 -12.45
CA ALA A 82 14.67 6.62 -11.10
C ALA A 82 13.41 6.82 -10.22
N LYS A 83 13.17 5.86 -9.32
CA LYS A 83 12.13 5.97 -8.31
C LYS A 83 12.34 7.19 -7.42
N HIS A 84 11.25 7.87 -7.07
CA HIS A 84 11.27 8.99 -6.14
C HIS A 84 11.43 8.49 -4.71
N SER A 85 12.56 8.81 -4.08
CA SER A 85 12.82 8.47 -2.69
C SER A 85 12.15 9.45 -1.74
N CYS A 86 11.64 8.95 -0.62
CA CYS A 86 11.05 9.75 0.44
C CYS A 86 12.09 10.68 1.09
N SER A 87 11.76 11.97 1.18
CA SER A 87 12.59 12.99 1.81
C SER A 87 12.26 13.24 3.29
N ASN A 88 11.32 12.48 3.86
CA ASN A 88 10.86 12.64 5.23
C ASN A 88 11.78 11.94 6.26
N HIS A 89 11.74 12.46 7.49
CA HIS A 89 12.36 11.86 8.67
C HIS A 89 11.29 11.60 9.74
N CYS A 90 10.28 10.82 9.37
CA CYS A 90 9.10 10.58 10.19
C CYS A 90 9.47 10.00 11.57
N MET A 91 8.86 10.54 12.63
CA MET A 91 9.07 10.03 13.99
C MET A 91 8.67 8.56 14.16
N PHE A 92 7.93 8.00 13.21
CA PHE A 92 7.42 6.62 13.18
C PHE A 92 7.99 5.80 12.02
N CYS A 93 9.00 6.29 11.28
CA CYS A 93 9.53 5.59 10.10
C CYS A 93 10.03 4.19 10.47
N PHE A 94 9.42 3.17 9.88
CA PHE A 94 9.81 1.78 10.13
C PHE A 94 11.15 1.43 9.44
N ILE A 95 11.47 2.09 8.32
CA ILE A 95 12.76 1.89 7.64
C ILE A 95 13.94 2.35 8.51
N ASP A 96 13.79 3.49 9.23
CA ASP A 96 14.84 4.04 10.07
C ASP A 96 15.14 3.17 11.32
N GLN A 97 14.30 2.18 11.60
CA GLN A 97 14.44 1.26 12.72
C GLN A 97 14.62 -0.20 12.26
N LEU A 98 15.08 -0.41 11.03
CA LEU A 98 15.50 -1.73 10.56
C LEU A 98 16.90 -2.07 11.08
N PRO A 99 17.21 -3.38 11.28
CA PRO A 99 18.55 -3.81 11.65
C PRO A 99 19.57 -3.37 10.59
N PRO A 100 20.75 -2.88 10.97
CA PRO A 100 21.79 -2.52 10.01
C PRO A 100 22.39 -3.75 9.33
N GLY A 101 22.90 -3.57 8.09
CA GLY A 101 23.63 -4.60 7.35
C GLY A 101 22.75 -5.64 6.64
N MET A 102 21.49 -5.36 6.46
CA MET A 102 20.58 -6.15 5.62
C MET A 102 20.76 -5.76 4.13
N ARG A 103 20.04 -6.45 3.22
CA ARG A 103 20.07 -6.11 1.78
C ARG A 103 19.61 -4.68 1.53
N GLU A 104 20.24 -3.97 0.61
CA GLU A 104 19.99 -2.54 0.32
C GLU A 104 18.53 -2.23 -0.02
N SER A 105 17.85 -3.13 -0.71
CA SER A 105 16.44 -2.94 -1.08
C SER A 105 15.49 -2.74 0.10
N LEU A 106 15.87 -3.17 1.32
CA LEU A 106 15.08 -2.96 2.54
C LEU A 106 15.15 -1.53 3.08
N TYR A 107 16.18 -0.78 2.69
CA TYR A 107 16.39 0.59 3.19
C TYR A 107 15.88 1.65 2.21
N PHE A 108 15.32 1.24 1.09
CA PHE A 108 14.71 2.17 0.14
C PHE A 108 13.42 2.73 0.76
N LYS A 109 13.36 4.05 0.88
CA LYS A 109 12.18 4.78 1.35
C LYS A 109 11.40 5.24 0.14
N ASP A 110 10.28 4.59 -0.13
CA ASP A 110 9.39 4.95 -1.24
C ASP A 110 8.48 6.13 -0.88
N ASP A 111 8.32 7.06 -1.82
CA ASP A 111 7.32 8.14 -1.81
C ASP A 111 7.02 8.56 -3.26
N ASP A 112 6.93 7.58 -4.17
CA ASP A 112 6.70 7.76 -5.59
C ASP A 112 5.20 7.59 -5.89
N GLU A 113 4.55 8.63 -6.39
CA GLU A 113 3.12 8.66 -6.66
C GLU A 113 2.69 7.63 -7.73
N ARG A 114 3.60 7.32 -8.67
CA ARG A 114 3.34 6.31 -9.71
C ARG A 114 3.22 4.91 -9.13
N LEU A 115 4.04 4.61 -8.11
CA LEU A 115 3.99 3.32 -7.41
C LEU A 115 2.76 3.20 -6.49
N SER A 116 2.14 4.31 -6.10
CA SER A 116 0.87 4.28 -5.39
C SER A 116 -0.22 3.64 -6.24
N PHE A 117 -0.35 4.06 -7.49
CA PHE A 117 -1.33 3.49 -8.41
C PHE A 117 -0.95 2.07 -8.89
N LEU A 118 0.32 1.87 -9.28
CA LEU A 118 0.79 0.62 -9.87
C LEU A 118 0.85 -0.54 -8.87
N PHE A 119 1.16 -0.27 -7.61
CA PHE A 119 1.45 -1.30 -6.60
C PHE A 119 0.74 -1.09 -5.26
N GLY A 120 -0.12 -0.11 -5.15
CA GLY A 120 -0.84 0.17 -3.90
C GLY A 120 0.00 0.84 -2.81
N ASN A 121 1.19 1.38 -3.12
CA ASN A 121 2.06 2.00 -2.14
C ASN A 121 1.44 3.28 -1.57
N TYR A 122 1.64 3.53 -0.27
CA TYR A 122 1.15 4.73 0.41
C TYR A 122 2.18 5.85 0.33
N ILE A 123 1.78 7.01 -0.20
CA ILE A 123 2.63 8.19 -0.37
C ILE A 123 2.28 9.29 0.63
N THR A 124 3.26 10.13 0.97
CA THR A 124 3.06 11.28 1.84
C THR A 124 2.69 12.55 1.08
N MET A 125 2.81 12.56 -0.23
CA MET A 125 2.70 13.70 -1.14
C MET A 125 3.79 14.78 -0.93
N THR A 126 4.73 14.61 0.00
CA THR A 126 5.73 15.67 0.30
C THR A 126 6.73 15.90 -0.82
N ASN A 127 6.91 14.95 -1.72
CA ASN A 127 7.72 15.09 -2.93
C ASN A 127 6.97 15.78 -4.10
N MET A 128 5.63 15.77 -4.07
CA MET A 128 4.78 16.21 -5.18
C MET A 128 4.69 17.73 -5.30
N GLN A 129 4.47 18.18 -6.52
CA GLN A 129 4.20 19.55 -6.90
C GLN A 129 2.85 19.66 -7.63
N ASP A 130 2.42 20.87 -7.94
CA ASP A 130 1.10 21.11 -8.54
C ASP A 130 0.92 20.40 -9.89
N HIS A 131 1.97 20.29 -10.71
CA HIS A 131 1.89 19.65 -12.04
C HIS A 131 1.66 18.13 -11.95
N GLU A 132 2.18 17.46 -10.92
CA GLU A 132 1.95 16.03 -10.70
C GLU A 132 0.51 15.76 -10.26
N ILE A 133 -0.04 16.66 -9.44
CA ILE A 133 -1.47 16.61 -9.08
C ILE A 133 -2.36 16.85 -10.32
N ASP A 134 -1.99 17.82 -11.17
CA ASP A 134 -2.70 18.07 -12.43
C ASP A 134 -2.66 16.86 -13.36
N ARG A 135 -1.51 16.19 -13.43
CA ARG A 135 -1.32 14.95 -14.19
C ARG A 135 -2.25 13.85 -13.68
N ILE A 136 -2.26 13.59 -12.38
CA ILE A 136 -3.11 12.55 -11.75
C ILE A 136 -4.58 12.81 -12.09
N ILE A 137 -5.05 14.06 -11.96
CA ILE A 137 -6.43 14.43 -12.26
C ILE A 137 -6.72 14.29 -13.76
N LYS A 138 -5.86 14.81 -14.63
CA LYS A 138 -6.01 14.73 -16.10
C LYS A 138 -6.11 13.30 -16.59
N MET A 139 -5.28 12.41 -16.06
CA MET A 139 -5.20 11.02 -16.48
C MET A 139 -6.15 10.10 -15.72
N HIS A 140 -6.91 10.63 -14.75
CA HIS A 140 -7.79 9.84 -13.87
C HIS A 140 -7.04 8.67 -13.18
N ILE A 141 -5.82 8.92 -12.70
CA ILE A 141 -5.04 7.94 -11.96
C ILE A 141 -5.68 7.74 -10.57
N SER A 142 -6.48 6.70 -10.45
CA SER A 142 -7.34 6.46 -9.28
C SER A 142 -7.48 4.96 -9.02
N PRO A 143 -7.48 4.48 -7.75
CA PRO A 143 -7.30 5.27 -6.54
C PRO A 143 -5.84 5.65 -6.24
N ILE A 144 -5.65 6.65 -5.36
CA ILE A 144 -4.34 7.01 -4.79
C ILE A 144 -4.33 6.70 -3.30
N ASN A 145 -3.28 6.07 -2.82
CA ASN A 145 -3.10 5.70 -1.43
C ASN A 145 -2.24 6.74 -0.70
N ILE A 146 -2.79 7.41 0.30
CA ILE A 146 -2.16 8.55 0.97
C ILE A 146 -1.92 8.28 2.45
N SER A 147 -0.66 8.41 2.86
CA SER A 147 -0.23 8.46 4.26
C SER A 147 -0.56 9.84 4.86
N VAL A 148 -1.75 9.99 5.43
CA VAL A 148 -2.24 11.26 5.98
C VAL A 148 -1.69 11.52 7.37
N HIS A 149 -1.84 10.56 8.28
CA HIS A 149 -1.48 10.54 9.70
C HIS A 149 -2.23 11.56 10.57
N THR A 150 -2.41 12.79 10.10
CA THR A 150 -3.21 13.86 10.70
C THR A 150 -3.52 14.94 9.67
N THR A 151 -4.68 15.59 9.79
CA THR A 151 -5.08 16.76 9.00
C THR A 151 -4.59 18.08 9.60
N ASN A 152 -3.99 18.05 10.81
CA ASN A 152 -3.37 19.20 11.44
C ASN A 152 -2.03 19.53 10.77
N PRO A 153 -1.90 20.66 10.04
CA PRO A 153 -0.68 20.96 9.27
C PRO A 153 0.57 21.08 10.13
N GLN A 154 0.45 21.70 11.31
CA GLN A 154 1.59 21.90 12.22
C GLN A 154 2.04 20.58 12.83
N LEU A 155 1.09 19.75 13.23
CA LEU A 155 1.39 18.42 13.76
C LEU A 155 2.01 17.53 12.68
N ARG A 156 1.48 17.57 11.45
CA ARG A 156 2.02 16.77 10.35
C ARG A 156 3.46 17.15 10.01
N VAL A 157 3.80 18.45 9.99
CA VAL A 157 5.19 18.93 9.84
C VAL A 157 6.09 18.31 10.93
N ARG A 158 5.65 18.28 12.18
CA ARG A 158 6.41 17.68 13.29
C ARG A 158 6.53 16.17 13.13
N MET A 159 5.46 15.47 12.74
CA MET A 159 5.44 14.01 12.61
C MET A 159 6.33 13.53 11.47
N LEU A 160 6.33 14.22 10.33
CA LEU A 160 7.12 13.86 9.15
C LEU A 160 8.54 14.46 9.19
N ALA A 161 8.82 15.38 10.13
CA ALA A 161 10.03 16.20 10.19
C ALA A 161 10.34 16.86 8.83
N ASN A 162 9.30 17.31 8.11
CA ASN A 162 9.37 17.91 6.80
C ASN A 162 8.44 19.14 6.74
N LYS A 163 8.99 20.31 6.39
CA LYS A 163 8.24 21.57 6.32
C LYS A 163 7.07 21.50 5.34
N ARG A 164 7.22 20.75 4.25
CA ARG A 164 6.15 20.55 3.27
C ARG A 164 4.99 19.69 3.77
N GLY A 165 5.19 18.90 4.85
CA GLY A 165 4.18 17.99 5.38
C GLY A 165 2.82 18.62 5.65
N GLY A 166 2.81 19.88 6.12
CA GLY A 166 1.56 20.63 6.33
C GLY A 166 0.99 21.26 5.06
N GLU A 167 1.86 21.78 4.19
CA GLU A 167 1.47 22.48 2.96
C GLU A 167 0.74 21.54 1.98
N VAL A 168 1.25 20.32 1.79
CA VAL A 168 0.73 19.36 0.82
C VAL A 168 -0.65 18.79 1.17
N LEU A 169 -1.15 19.02 2.40
CA LEU A 169 -2.54 18.67 2.75
C LEU A 169 -3.57 19.35 1.85
N LYS A 170 -3.23 20.50 1.24
CA LYS A 170 -4.08 21.17 0.23
C LYS A 170 -4.38 20.31 -0.99
N TYR A 171 -3.54 19.31 -1.27
CA TYR A 171 -3.72 18.42 -2.43
C TYR A 171 -4.84 17.41 -2.23
N LEU A 172 -5.12 17.04 -0.98
CA LEU A 172 -6.17 16.05 -0.70
C LEU A 172 -7.57 16.50 -1.20
N PRO A 173 -8.10 17.68 -0.81
CA PRO A 173 -9.37 18.15 -1.37
C PRO A 173 -9.30 18.37 -2.88
N ARG A 174 -8.15 18.81 -3.43
CA ARG A 174 -7.98 19.02 -4.87
C ARG A 174 -8.08 17.71 -5.67
N LEU A 175 -7.50 16.62 -5.18
CA LEU A 175 -7.65 15.29 -5.77
C LEU A 175 -9.12 14.84 -5.75
N VAL A 176 -9.78 14.99 -4.61
CA VAL A 176 -11.19 14.64 -4.41
C VAL A 176 -12.12 15.45 -5.33
N GLU A 177 -11.92 16.77 -5.42
CA GLU A 177 -12.64 17.65 -6.36
C GLU A 177 -12.38 17.27 -7.82
N GLY A 178 -11.17 16.78 -8.13
CA GLY A 178 -10.80 16.25 -9.44
C GLY A 178 -11.36 14.86 -9.76
N GLY A 179 -12.17 14.27 -8.86
CA GLY A 179 -12.79 12.96 -9.06
C GLY A 179 -11.86 11.77 -8.79
N ILE A 180 -10.75 11.98 -8.06
CA ILE A 180 -9.79 10.92 -7.71
C ILE A 180 -10.19 10.28 -6.39
N ALA A 181 -10.38 8.97 -6.40
CA ALA A 181 -10.59 8.19 -5.19
C ALA A 181 -9.32 8.10 -4.34
N VAL A 182 -9.48 8.19 -3.03
CA VAL A 182 -8.36 8.21 -2.09
C VAL A 182 -8.54 7.17 -0.99
N ASN A 183 -7.50 6.39 -0.73
CA ASN A 183 -7.39 5.55 0.44
C ASN A 183 -6.40 6.19 1.42
N CYS A 184 -6.81 6.31 2.68
CA CYS A 184 -6.04 7.00 3.70
C CYS A 184 -5.44 6.03 4.72
N GLN A 185 -4.18 6.24 5.07
CA GLN A 185 -3.51 5.54 6.16
C GLN A 185 -3.15 6.52 7.28
N LEU A 186 -3.43 6.14 8.51
CA LEU A 186 -3.08 6.86 9.73
C LEU A 186 -2.15 5.99 10.58
N VAL A 187 -0.85 6.30 10.61
CA VAL A 187 0.06 5.70 11.60
C VAL A 187 -0.10 6.46 12.91
N LEU A 188 -0.62 5.80 13.93
CA LEU A 188 -0.88 6.43 15.23
C LEU A 188 0.31 6.28 16.16
N CYS A 189 0.74 7.42 16.71
CA CYS A 189 1.78 7.55 17.72
C CYS A 189 1.14 7.98 19.04
N ARG A 190 1.24 7.14 20.09
CA ARG A 190 0.58 7.38 21.38
C ARG A 190 0.94 8.73 21.96
N GLY A 191 -0.07 9.52 22.32
CA GLY A 191 0.08 10.86 22.86
C GLY A 191 0.50 11.92 21.83
N VAL A 192 0.44 11.61 20.54
CA VAL A 192 0.81 12.55 19.46
C VAL A 192 -0.36 12.86 18.54
N ASN A 193 -0.92 11.86 17.87
CA ASN A 193 -2.01 12.01 16.92
C ASN A 193 -3.19 11.04 17.18
N ASP A 194 -3.31 10.56 18.41
CA ASP A 194 -4.45 9.81 18.95
C ASP A 194 -5.47 10.72 19.64
N GLY A 195 -6.46 10.16 20.31
CA GLY A 195 -7.46 10.89 21.08
C GLY A 195 -8.20 11.95 20.26
N ASP A 196 -8.20 13.20 20.75
CA ASP A 196 -8.92 14.32 20.10
C ASP A 196 -8.34 14.65 18.72
N GLU A 197 -7.04 14.47 18.51
CA GLU A 197 -6.42 14.70 17.20
C GLU A 197 -6.86 13.64 16.18
N LEU A 198 -7.03 12.38 16.61
CA LEU A 198 -7.61 11.34 15.77
C LEU A 198 -9.06 11.67 15.40
N ARG A 199 -9.89 12.07 16.38
CA ARG A 199 -11.27 12.48 16.14
C ARG A 199 -11.38 13.62 15.12
N ARG A 200 -10.52 14.64 15.28
CA ARG A 200 -10.41 15.74 14.32
C ARG A 200 -10.07 15.25 12.92
N THR A 201 -9.02 14.43 12.81
CA THR A 201 -8.56 13.91 11.52
C THR A 201 -9.65 13.10 10.82
N LEU A 202 -10.35 12.23 11.56
CA LEU A 202 -11.45 11.44 11.01
C LEU A 202 -12.64 12.33 10.56
N ALA A 203 -12.97 13.34 11.34
CA ALA A 203 -14.04 14.30 10.96
C ALA A 203 -13.69 15.04 9.66
N ASP A 204 -12.46 15.57 9.55
CA ASP A 204 -11.99 16.29 8.37
C ASP A 204 -11.98 15.38 7.12
N LEU A 205 -11.57 14.11 7.26
CA LEU A 205 -11.55 13.17 6.15
C LEU A 205 -12.94 12.71 5.72
N LEU A 206 -13.89 12.61 6.64
CA LEU A 206 -15.28 12.26 6.33
C LEU A 206 -15.98 13.31 5.47
N GLU A 207 -15.61 14.59 5.60
CA GLU A 207 -16.14 15.66 4.74
C GLU A 207 -15.76 15.48 3.26
N LEU A 208 -14.75 14.64 2.97
CA LEU A 208 -14.30 14.33 1.62
C LEU A 208 -14.96 13.07 1.03
N THR A 209 -15.87 12.43 1.76
CA THR A 209 -16.66 11.28 1.27
C THR A 209 -17.63 11.74 0.16
N PRO A 210 -17.83 10.99 -0.94
CA PRO A 210 -17.49 9.57 -1.13
C PRO A 210 -16.11 9.30 -1.78
N MET A 211 -15.33 10.33 -2.12
CA MET A 211 -14.04 10.13 -2.80
C MET A 211 -12.95 9.59 -1.85
N VAL A 212 -13.00 9.89 -0.55
CA VAL A 212 -12.28 9.11 0.45
C VAL A 212 -13.03 7.79 0.63
N GLN A 213 -12.46 6.72 0.07
CA GLN A 213 -13.10 5.39 0.01
C GLN A 213 -12.77 4.50 1.20
N SER A 214 -11.59 4.69 1.79
CA SER A 214 -11.21 3.93 2.98
C SER A 214 -10.18 4.67 3.84
N ILE A 215 -10.23 4.45 5.16
CA ILE A 215 -9.32 5.01 6.15
C ILE A 215 -8.90 3.88 7.09
N ALA A 216 -7.61 3.53 7.09
CA ALA A 216 -7.04 2.58 8.02
C ALA A 216 -6.18 3.28 9.07
N ALA A 217 -6.34 2.91 10.34
CA ALA A 217 -5.42 3.30 11.40
C ALA A 217 -4.58 2.11 11.85
N VAL A 218 -3.26 2.29 11.86
CA VAL A 218 -2.29 1.30 12.30
C VAL A 218 -1.45 1.86 13.47
N PRO A 219 -1.06 1.05 14.47
CA PRO A 219 -0.16 1.54 15.51
C PRO A 219 1.25 1.75 14.97
N CYS A 220 1.96 2.73 15.49
CA CYS A 220 3.38 2.89 15.22
C CYS A 220 4.14 1.63 15.65
N GLY A 221 4.81 0.99 14.70
CA GLY A 221 5.72 -0.13 14.96
C GLY A 221 6.95 0.33 15.74
N ILE A 222 7.37 -0.45 16.73
CA ILE A 222 8.53 -0.16 17.58
C ILE A 222 9.46 -1.36 17.57
N THR A 223 10.75 -1.12 17.27
CA THR A 223 11.80 -2.15 17.30
C THR A 223 12.92 -1.76 18.25
N ASP A 224 13.79 -2.70 18.62
CA ASP A 224 14.97 -2.47 19.45
C ASP A 224 16.06 -1.64 18.75
N TYR A 225 15.92 -1.43 17.44
CA TYR A 225 16.86 -0.66 16.62
C TYR A 225 16.56 0.84 16.57
N ARG A 226 15.62 1.35 17.37
CA ARG A 226 15.23 2.78 17.44
C ARG A 226 16.26 3.67 18.14
N LYS A 227 17.54 3.45 17.97
CA LYS A 227 18.59 4.28 18.58
C LYS A 227 18.57 5.69 17.97
N ASN A 228 18.55 6.70 18.84
CA ASN A 228 18.52 8.14 18.46
C ASN A 228 17.30 8.60 17.66
N LEU A 229 16.24 7.80 17.57
CA LEU A 229 14.97 8.21 16.99
C LEU A 229 14.04 8.80 18.07
N TYR A 230 12.98 9.47 17.60
CA TYR A 230 11.95 10.03 18.50
C TYR A 230 11.43 8.94 19.46
N PRO A 231 11.40 9.20 20.77
CA PRO A 231 10.95 8.22 21.76
C PRO A 231 9.45 7.95 21.60
N GLN A 232 9.11 6.75 21.15
CA GLN A 232 7.73 6.30 21.03
C GLN A 232 7.30 5.56 22.30
N VAL A 233 6.05 5.79 22.70
CA VAL A 233 5.42 5.05 23.80
C VAL A 233 4.53 3.97 23.16
N PRO A 234 4.75 2.67 23.48
CA PRO A 234 3.91 1.62 22.94
C PRO A 234 2.47 1.75 23.46
N TYR A 235 1.52 1.34 22.62
CA TYR A 235 0.13 1.18 23.04
C TYR A 235 -0.02 -0.05 23.94
N ASP A 236 -0.75 0.11 25.03
CA ASP A 236 -1.20 -0.98 25.91
C ASP A 236 -2.66 -1.36 25.62
N ALA A 237 -3.20 -2.35 26.33
CA ALA A 237 -4.56 -2.85 26.10
C ALA A 237 -5.61 -1.73 26.25
N LYS A 238 -5.48 -0.87 27.25
CA LYS A 238 -6.44 0.22 27.50
C LYS A 238 -6.41 1.26 26.38
N THR A 239 -5.22 1.76 26.03
CA THR A 239 -5.09 2.79 25.00
C THR A 239 -5.36 2.28 23.60
N SER A 240 -5.13 0.98 23.34
CA SER A 240 -5.58 0.35 22.09
C SER A 240 -7.11 0.26 22.02
N ALA A 241 -7.77 -0.08 23.13
CA ALA A 241 -9.23 -0.08 23.20
C ALA A 241 -9.84 1.31 22.95
N GLU A 242 -9.23 2.38 23.48
CA GLU A 242 -9.65 3.75 23.24
C GLU A 242 -9.57 4.14 21.74
N VAL A 243 -8.53 3.68 21.02
CA VAL A 243 -8.42 3.87 19.57
C VAL A 243 -9.52 3.13 18.83
N ILE A 244 -9.77 1.85 19.17
CA ILE A 244 -10.86 1.06 18.58
C ILE A 244 -12.19 1.78 18.76
N ASP A 245 -12.51 2.23 19.99
CA ASP A 245 -13.78 2.89 20.30
C ASP A 245 -13.99 4.15 19.44
N ILE A 246 -12.94 4.97 19.24
CA ILE A 246 -13.00 6.14 18.35
C ILE A 246 -13.23 5.73 16.89
N MET A 247 -12.46 4.76 16.39
CA MET A 247 -12.53 4.34 15.00
C MET A 247 -13.88 3.68 14.68
N GLU A 248 -14.42 2.88 15.58
CA GLU A 248 -15.72 2.24 15.43
C GLU A 248 -16.85 3.26 15.48
N GLU A 249 -16.81 4.24 16.41
CA GLU A 249 -17.79 5.34 16.50
C GLU A 249 -17.91 6.08 15.17
N PHE A 250 -16.78 6.49 14.58
CA PHE A 250 -16.76 7.19 13.29
C PHE A 250 -17.11 6.26 12.12
N GLY A 251 -16.72 5.00 12.16
CA GLY A 251 -17.09 4.00 11.15
C GLY A 251 -18.59 3.74 11.12
N ASP A 252 -19.23 3.63 12.29
CA ASP A 252 -20.67 3.46 12.42
C ASP A 252 -21.44 4.70 11.98
N GLU A 253 -20.91 5.89 12.31
CA GLU A 253 -21.47 7.16 11.83
C GLU A 253 -21.41 7.26 10.31
N CYS A 254 -20.26 6.89 9.71
CA CYS A 254 -20.09 6.87 8.27
C CYS A 254 -21.09 5.90 7.61
N LYS A 255 -21.21 4.68 8.12
CA LYS A 255 -22.17 3.68 7.62
C LYS A 255 -23.61 4.19 7.70
N ARG A 256 -23.98 4.88 8.77
CA ARG A 256 -25.29 5.49 8.92
C ARG A 256 -25.56 6.62 7.91
N ARG A 257 -24.58 7.48 7.64
CA ARG A 257 -24.72 8.64 6.74
C ARG A 257 -24.62 8.27 5.27
N HIS A 258 -23.70 7.38 4.93
CA HIS A 258 -23.30 7.09 3.56
C HIS A 258 -23.60 5.67 3.09
N GLY A 259 -24.11 4.80 3.97
CA GLY A 259 -24.47 3.41 3.65
C GLY A 259 -23.30 2.43 3.61
N LYS A 260 -22.04 2.91 3.71
CA LYS A 260 -20.82 2.10 3.72
C LYS A 260 -19.92 2.50 4.89
N ARG A 261 -19.28 1.52 5.52
CA ARG A 261 -18.18 1.75 6.46
C ARG A 261 -16.89 1.96 5.65
N ILE A 262 -16.15 3.02 5.96
CA ILE A 262 -14.86 3.30 5.32
C ILE A 262 -13.73 3.48 6.34
N ILE A 263 -14.01 3.40 7.64
CA ILE A 263 -13.06 3.65 8.73
C ILE A 263 -12.85 2.37 9.50
N TYR A 264 -11.59 1.94 9.56
CA TYR A 264 -11.18 0.66 10.13
C TYR A 264 -9.93 0.77 11.00
N PRO A 265 -9.96 0.29 12.25
CA PRO A 265 -8.74 -0.03 12.97
C PRO A 265 -8.14 -1.33 12.41
N SER A 266 -6.80 -1.42 12.34
CA SER A 266 -6.14 -2.67 11.95
C SER A 266 -6.33 -3.79 12.99
N ASP A 267 -6.15 -5.04 12.56
CA ASP A 267 -6.29 -6.22 13.43
C ASP A 267 -5.39 -6.15 14.67
N GLU A 268 -4.22 -5.51 14.53
CA GLU A 268 -3.28 -5.33 15.62
C GLU A 268 -3.88 -4.59 16.83
N TRP A 269 -4.79 -3.64 16.61
CA TRP A 269 -5.47 -2.93 17.69
C TRP A 269 -6.31 -3.88 18.54
N TYR A 270 -7.08 -4.76 17.90
CA TYR A 270 -7.92 -5.75 18.59
C TYR A 270 -7.07 -6.74 19.39
N LEU A 271 -5.98 -7.22 18.80
CA LEU A 271 -5.05 -8.13 19.49
C LEU A 271 -4.40 -7.47 20.70
N LYS A 272 -3.95 -6.21 20.58
CA LYS A 272 -3.36 -5.44 21.69
C LYS A 272 -4.39 -5.15 22.80
N ALA A 273 -5.62 -4.85 22.44
CA ALA A 273 -6.70 -4.60 23.38
C ALA A 273 -7.27 -5.87 24.05
N GLY A 274 -6.90 -7.06 23.53
CA GLY A 274 -7.51 -8.31 23.95
C GLY A 274 -8.98 -8.43 23.55
N ARG A 275 -9.39 -7.71 22.48
CA ARG A 275 -10.74 -7.76 21.92
C ARG A 275 -10.82 -8.81 20.80
N PRO A 276 -11.97 -9.45 20.55
CA PRO A 276 -12.14 -10.33 19.41
C PRO A 276 -12.03 -9.56 18.10
N ILE A 277 -11.46 -10.19 17.07
CA ILE A 277 -11.48 -9.67 15.70
C ILE A 277 -12.93 -9.61 15.22
N PRO A 278 -13.39 -8.50 14.63
CA PRO A 278 -14.77 -8.36 14.15
C PRO A 278 -15.20 -9.46 13.18
N ALA A 279 -16.53 -9.61 13.04
CA ALA A 279 -17.11 -10.53 12.06
C ALA A 279 -16.90 -10.01 10.62
N PRO A 280 -17.03 -10.88 9.59
CA PRO A 280 -16.78 -10.52 8.18
C PRO A 280 -17.55 -9.29 7.72
N GLU A 281 -18.80 -9.17 8.13
CA GLU A 281 -19.69 -8.08 7.71
C GLU A 281 -19.22 -6.69 8.18
N PHE A 282 -18.28 -6.65 9.12
CA PHE A 282 -17.65 -5.40 9.56
C PHE A 282 -16.73 -4.81 8.50
N TYR A 283 -16.05 -5.68 7.73
CA TYR A 283 -15.00 -5.28 6.79
C TYR A 283 -15.50 -4.98 5.38
N GLU A 284 -16.76 -5.31 5.07
CA GLU A 284 -17.37 -5.13 3.74
C GLU A 284 -16.50 -5.74 2.64
N ASP A 285 -15.84 -4.93 1.81
CA ASP A 285 -15.03 -5.39 0.67
C ASP A 285 -13.54 -5.66 1.02
N TYR A 286 -13.13 -5.55 2.29
CA TYR A 286 -11.74 -5.70 2.73
C TYR A 286 -10.74 -4.76 2.06
N ASP A 287 -11.14 -3.52 1.80
CA ASP A 287 -10.38 -2.51 1.04
C ASP A 287 -8.98 -2.17 1.60
N GLN A 288 -8.65 -2.61 2.83
CA GLN A 288 -7.44 -2.21 3.55
C GLN A 288 -6.60 -3.40 4.06
N LEU A 289 -6.67 -4.55 3.38
CA LEU A 289 -5.93 -5.76 3.77
C LEU A 289 -4.42 -5.50 3.94
N GLU A 290 -3.82 -4.70 3.07
CA GLU A 290 -2.39 -4.37 3.11
C GLU A 290 -1.98 -3.58 4.37
N ASN A 291 -2.94 -2.90 5.00
CA ASN A 291 -2.78 -2.26 6.30
C ASN A 291 -3.12 -3.18 7.49
N GLY A 292 -3.31 -4.47 7.24
CA GLY A 292 -3.66 -5.45 8.25
C GLY A 292 -5.07 -5.25 8.81
N VAL A 293 -6.01 -4.77 7.99
CA VAL A 293 -7.43 -4.62 8.35
C VAL A 293 -8.20 -5.84 7.84
N GLY A 294 -8.71 -6.66 8.75
CA GLY A 294 -9.49 -7.84 8.41
C GLY A 294 -8.68 -9.01 7.84
N MET A 295 -7.37 -8.89 7.76
CA MET A 295 -6.50 -9.95 7.21
C MET A 295 -6.64 -11.25 8.00
N MET A 296 -6.69 -11.17 9.33
CA MET A 296 -6.85 -12.35 10.19
C MET A 296 -8.23 -12.98 10.02
N ARG A 297 -9.28 -12.17 9.86
CA ARG A 297 -10.64 -12.68 9.65
C ARG A 297 -10.74 -13.37 8.29
N LEU A 298 -10.30 -12.73 7.23
CA LEU A 298 -10.34 -13.30 5.88
C LEU A 298 -9.55 -14.61 5.81
N PHE A 299 -8.36 -14.64 6.41
CA PHE A 299 -7.53 -15.84 6.45
C PHE A 299 -8.21 -17.00 7.21
N GLU A 300 -8.85 -16.71 8.35
CA GLU A 300 -9.61 -17.71 9.11
C GLU A 300 -10.77 -18.27 8.29
N GLU A 301 -11.53 -17.42 7.60
CA GLU A 301 -12.66 -17.82 6.76
C GLU A 301 -12.24 -18.67 5.56
N GLU A 302 -11.21 -18.21 4.84
CA GLU A 302 -10.67 -18.98 3.70
C GLU A 302 -10.16 -20.36 4.13
N PHE A 303 -9.48 -20.41 5.27
CA PHE A 303 -9.01 -21.68 5.83
C PHE A 303 -10.17 -22.60 6.19
N LEU A 304 -11.20 -22.13 6.91
CA LEU A 304 -12.35 -22.93 7.28
C LEU A 304 -13.15 -23.38 6.05
N ALA A 305 -13.34 -22.48 5.09
CA ALA A 305 -14.02 -22.81 3.83
C ALA A 305 -13.26 -23.86 3.00
N GLU A 306 -11.92 -23.84 3.05
CA GLU A 306 -11.12 -24.89 2.41
C GLU A 306 -11.20 -26.19 3.18
N LEU A 307 -11.17 -26.12 4.52
CA LEU A 307 -11.25 -27.29 5.39
C LEU A 307 -12.59 -28.06 5.25
N ASP A 308 -13.69 -27.34 4.96
CA ASP A 308 -15.01 -27.92 4.73
C ASP A 308 -15.11 -28.71 3.40
N LYS A 309 -14.16 -28.53 2.49
CA LYS A 309 -14.13 -29.30 1.24
C LYS A 309 -13.62 -30.71 1.50
N PRO A 310 -14.09 -31.72 0.76
CA PRO A 310 -13.64 -33.09 0.94
C PRO A 310 -12.19 -33.27 0.46
N HIS A 311 -11.27 -33.52 1.37
CA HIS A 311 -9.87 -33.82 1.07
C HIS A 311 -9.53 -35.29 1.32
N ARG A 312 -8.71 -35.89 0.46
CA ARG A 312 -8.14 -37.23 0.68
C ARG A 312 -6.73 -37.10 1.23
N VAL A 313 -6.53 -37.50 2.46
CA VAL A 313 -5.21 -37.54 3.09
C VAL A 313 -4.70 -38.98 3.09
N TYR A 314 -3.51 -39.22 2.51
CA TYR A 314 -2.88 -40.51 2.46
C TYR A 314 -1.74 -40.60 3.48
N GLY A 315 -1.87 -41.57 4.40
CA GLY A 315 -0.91 -41.81 5.46
C GLY A 315 -0.87 -40.72 6.53
N THR A 316 -0.01 -40.90 7.50
CA THR A 316 0.24 -39.91 8.56
C THR A 316 1.09 -38.78 8.03
N LYS A 317 0.78 -37.55 8.42
CA LYS A 317 1.55 -36.33 8.09
C LYS A 317 1.95 -35.62 9.37
N GLU A 318 3.17 -35.13 9.39
CA GLU A 318 3.69 -34.28 10.45
C GLU A 318 4.18 -32.97 9.80
N LEU A 319 3.72 -31.84 10.29
CA LEU A 319 3.98 -30.52 9.74
C LEU A 319 4.47 -29.57 10.82
N ASP A 320 5.49 -28.78 10.50
CA ASP A 320 5.96 -27.69 11.33
C ASP A 320 5.51 -26.35 10.70
N VAL A 321 4.73 -25.57 11.46
CA VAL A 321 4.25 -24.24 11.06
C VAL A 321 4.93 -23.19 11.91
N VAL A 322 5.64 -22.27 11.25
CA VAL A 322 6.34 -21.17 11.91
C VAL A 322 5.54 -19.90 11.76
N THR A 323 5.27 -19.19 12.86
CA THR A 323 4.48 -17.97 12.85
C THR A 323 4.98 -16.92 13.85
N GLY A 324 4.57 -15.66 13.69
CA GLY A 324 4.85 -14.58 14.64
C GLY A 324 3.99 -14.67 15.91
N THR A 325 4.44 -14.01 16.97
CA THR A 325 3.78 -14.03 18.29
C THR A 325 2.31 -13.59 18.26
N MET A 326 1.97 -12.61 17.43
CA MET A 326 0.61 -12.07 17.34
C MET A 326 -0.35 -13.00 16.61
N ALA A 327 0.11 -13.66 15.56
CA ALA A 327 -0.70 -14.61 14.79
C ALA A 327 -0.79 -16.00 15.44
N ALA A 328 0.16 -16.36 16.31
CA ALA A 328 0.25 -17.70 16.89
C ALA A 328 -1.07 -18.22 17.55
N PRO A 329 -1.83 -17.42 18.30
CA PRO A 329 -3.09 -17.90 18.88
C PRO A 329 -4.14 -18.29 17.82
N LEU A 330 -4.25 -17.53 16.73
CA LEU A 330 -5.14 -17.85 15.61
C LEU A 330 -4.67 -19.12 14.90
N ILE A 331 -3.39 -19.16 14.51
CA ILE A 331 -2.80 -20.32 13.80
C ILE A 331 -2.96 -21.60 14.64
N THR A 332 -2.72 -21.52 15.95
CA THR A 332 -2.90 -22.70 16.84
C THR A 332 -4.33 -23.21 16.80
N ARG A 333 -5.35 -22.36 16.96
CA ARG A 333 -6.75 -22.76 16.87
C ARG A 333 -7.10 -23.39 15.52
N MET A 334 -6.59 -22.81 14.42
CA MET A 334 -6.82 -23.35 13.08
C MET A 334 -6.19 -24.74 12.91
N MET A 335 -5.00 -24.95 13.46
CA MET A 335 -4.32 -26.25 13.39
C MET A 335 -4.97 -27.31 14.30
N GLU A 336 -5.52 -26.91 15.42
CA GLU A 336 -6.36 -27.79 16.27
C GLU A 336 -7.63 -28.23 15.53
N GLU A 337 -8.28 -27.33 14.80
CA GLU A 337 -9.44 -27.62 13.97
C GLU A 337 -9.09 -28.58 12.81
N LEU A 338 -7.95 -28.33 12.14
CA LEU A 338 -7.41 -29.23 11.11
C LEU A 338 -7.19 -30.63 11.67
N HIS A 339 -6.52 -30.73 12.83
CA HIS A 339 -6.27 -32.03 13.47
C HIS A 339 -7.57 -32.74 13.90
N ARG A 340 -8.56 -32.00 14.38
CA ARG A 340 -9.88 -32.54 14.74
C ARG A 340 -10.57 -33.19 13.54
N GLN A 341 -10.49 -32.58 12.37
CA GLN A 341 -11.12 -33.10 11.16
C GLN A 341 -10.27 -34.18 10.48
N TYR A 342 -8.94 -34.04 10.54
CA TYR A 342 -7.97 -34.98 9.97
C TYR A 342 -6.95 -35.45 11.00
N PRO A 343 -7.31 -36.41 11.87
CA PRO A 343 -6.46 -36.87 12.99
C PRO A 343 -5.10 -37.45 12.54
N MET A 344 -4.95 -37.82 11.27
CA MET A 344 -3.70 -38.32 10.73
C MET A 344 -2.70 -37.18 10.42
N ILE A 345 -3.11 -35.91 10.54
CA ILE A 345 -2.24 -34.75 10.37
C ILE A 345 -1.90 -34.20 11.76
N THR A 346 -0.62 -34.22 12.12
CA THR A 346 -0.12 -33.57 13.33
C THR A 346 0.60 -32.28 12.92
N VAL A 347 0.26 -31.18 13.58
CA VAL A 347 0.89 -29.86 13.30
C VAL A 347 1.54 -29.32 14.56
N HIS A 348 2.82 -28.97 14.45
CA HIS A 348 3.58 -28.27 15.48
C HIS A 348 3.67 -26.79 15.15
N VAL A 349 3.08 -25.94 15.98
CA VAL A 349 3.13 -24.48 15.78
C VAL A 349 4.31 -23.90 16.56
N HIS A 350 5.27 -23.32 15.82
CA HIS A 350 6.46 -22.68 16.37
C HIS A 350 6.30 -21.17 16.33
N THR A 351 6.28 -20.56 17.50
CA THR A 351 6.18 -19.10 17.63
C THR A 351 7.56 -18.47 17.62
N LEU A 352 7.82 -17.58 16.65
CA LEU A 352 9.04 -16.78 16.56
C LEU A 352 8.75 -15.32 16.85
N SER A 353 9.53 -14.72 17.75
CA SER A 353 9.56 -13.26 17.84
C SER A 353 10.51 -12.67 16.81
N LEU A 354 10.25 -11.43 16.35
CA LEU A 354 11.16 -10.72 15.45
C LEU A 354 12.55 -10.51 16.06
N ILE A 355 12.65 -10.47 17.38
CA ILE A 355 13.93 -10.41 18.12
C ILE A 355 14.78 -11.63 17.84
N HIS A 356 14.19 -12.82 17.72
CA HIS A 356 14.92 -14.04 17.42
C HIS A 356 15.39 -14.13 15.95
N ILE A 357 14.69 -13.50 15.04
CA ILE A 357 15.02 -13.46 13.61
C ILE A 357 16.14 -12.45 13.33
N SER A 358 16.25 -11.39 14.13
CA SER A 358 17.19 -10.29 13.91
C SER A 358 18.56 -10.45 14.59
N GLU A 359 18.81 -11.49 15.36
CA GLU A 359 20.12 -11.78 15.92
C GLU A 359 21.00 -12.62 14.95
N PRO A 360 21.94 -12.01 14.19
CA PRO A 360 22.81 -12.76 13.27
C PRO A 360 23.87 -13.62 13.98
N THR A 361 23.94 -13.57 15.30
CA THR A 361 25.02 -14.16 16.10
C THR A 361 24.78 -15.62 16.50
N ARG A 362 23.64 -16.20 16.24
CA ARG A 362 23.38 -17.62 16.55
C ARG A 362 23.36 -18.51 15.31
N ARG A 363 24.44 -18.44 14.50
CA ARG A 363 24.73 -19.46 13.46
C ARG A 363 24.98 -20.87 14.02
N SER A 364 24.98 -21.07 15.32
CA SER A 364 25.35 -22.32 15.96
C SER A 364 24.18 -23.30 16.22
N TYR A 365 22.97 -22.99 15.75
CA TYR A 365 21.80 -23.85 15.95
C TYR A 365 21.10 -24.30 14.66
N ILE A 366 21.76 -24.12 13.50
CA ILE A 366 21.35 -24.78 12.26
C ILE A 366 22.50 -25.72 11.88
N SER A 367 22.55 -26.86 12.47
CA SER A 367 23.30 -28.05 12.01
C SER A 367 22.34 -29.21 11.87
#